data_dd6be318fbe379819477a7d9a87b7547
#
_entry.id   dd6be318fbe379819477a7d9a87b7547
#
_cell.length_a   1.000
_cell.length_b   1.000
_cell.length_c   1.000
_cell.angle_alpha   90.00
_cell.angle_beta   90.00
_cell.angle_gamma   90.00
#
_symmetry.space_group_name_H-M   'P 1'
#
loop_
_entity.id
_entity.type
_entity.pdbx_description
1 polymer ?
#
loop_
_entity_poly.entity_id
_entity_poly.type
_entity_poly.pdbx_seq_one_letter_code
_entity_poly.pdbx_strand_id
1 'polypeptide(L)'
;MAMQPGTSLPIGGLSYVKGSDTPPLSELTVPALLANTAALHGSRPAVVFREQNIRWTWNEFSAEVDRMAAGLHALGLRKGDRVGIWSPNRFEWLLTQFATARVGLVMVNINPAYRLAELEYALNKVGCKAIIAPEAFKTSRYLDMLATLAPELAKAEPGALNAARLPLLRWVIRMEDVPTPGMLT
;
A
#
# COMPACT_ATOMS: atom_id res chain seq x y z
N MET A 1 16.98 21.30 -28.15
CA MET A 1 16.01 20.90 -29.19
C MET A 1 14.64 20.87 -28.53
N ALA A 2 13.83 21.94 -28.78
CA ALA A 2 12.53 22.09 -28.11
C ALA A 2 11.54 21.09 -28.71
N MET A 3 10.94 20.23 -27.85
CA MET A 3 9.79 19.41 -28.24
C MET A 3 8.64 20.34 -28.66
N GLN A 4 8.24 20.29 -29.91
CA GLN A 4 6.98 20.90 -30.32
C GLN A 4 5.82 20.13 -29.67
N PRO A 5 4.83 20.80 -29.06
CA PRO A 5 3.62 20.12 -28.62
C PRO A 5 2.89 19.61 -29.86
N GLY A 6 2.98 18.31 -30.12
CA GLY A 6 2.21 17.66 -31.15
C GLY A 6 0.72 17.79 -30.81
N THR A 7 -0.01 18.56 -31.58
CA THR A 7 -1.47 18.53 -31.60
C THR A 7 -1.87 17.15 -32.12
N SER A 8 -2.17 16.24 -31.19
CA SER A 8 -2.70 14.92 -31.54
C SER A 8 -4.15 15.08 -32.00
N LEU A 9 -4.33 15.31 -33.31
CA LEU A 9 -5.67 15.29 -33.91
C LEU A 9 -6.17 13.84 -34.00
N PRO A 10 -7.50 13.63 -33.83
CA PRO A 10 -8.08 12.32 -33.98
C PRO A 10 -7.74 11.70 -35.34
N ILE A 11 -7.25 10.47 -35.36
CA ILE A 11 -6.90 9.77 -36.61
C ILE A 11 -8.18 9.15 -37.21
N GLY A 12 -8.49 9.50 -38.47
CA GLY A 12 -9.64 8.96 -39.17
C GLY A 12 -11.01 9.29 -38.55
N GLY A 13 -11.14 10.43 -37.84
CA GLY A 13 -12.38 10.84 -37.17
C GLY A 13 -12.72 10.09 -35.90
N LEU A 14 -11.82 9.22 -35.42
CA LEU A 14 -11.97 8.49 -34.16
C LEU A 14 -11.27 9.25 -33.03
N SER A 15 -11.84 9.22 -31.82
CA SER A 15 -11.20 9.72 -30.58
C SER A 15 -10.05 8.79 -30.16
N TYR A 16 -9.11 8.52 -31.07
CA TYR A 16 -7.98 7.63 -30.86
C TYR A 16 -6.67 8.38 -31.08
N VAL A 17 -5.82 8.35 -30.06
CA VAL A 17 -4.47 8.90 -30.11
C VAL A 17 -3.50 7.82 -29.71
N LYS A 18 -2.53 7.54 -30.56
CA LYS A 18 -1.43 6.62 -30.26
C LYS A 18 -0.17 7.43 -29.94
N GLY A 19 0.44 7.12 -28.80
CA GLY A 19 1.76 7.67 -28.44
C GLY A 19 2.88 7.09 -29.32
N SER A 20 4.12 7.55 -29.06
CA SER A 20 5.30 6.99 -29.72
C SER A 20 5.51 5.53 -29.31
N ASP A 21 5.93 4.70 -30.28
CA ASP A 21 6.37 3.32 -30.01
C ASP A 21 7.85 3.25 -29.56
N THR A 22 8.52 4.41 -29.46
CA THR A 22 9.93 4.51 -29.05
C THR A 22 10.08 5.50 -27.88
N PRO A 23 10.63 5.07 -26.73
CA PRO A 23 11.02 3.68 -26.39
C PRO A 23 9.80 2.75 -26.24
N PRO A 24 9.97 1.43 -26.42
CA PRO A 24 8.87 0.48 -26.27
C PRO A 24 8.36 0.47 -24.81
N LEU A 25 7.08 0.14 -24.62
CA LEU A 25 6.51 -0.02 -23.29
C LEU A 25 7.20 -1.18 -22.56
N SER A 26 7.44 -0.98 -21.26
CA SER A 26 7.95 -2.05 -20.41
C SER A 26 6.83 -3.01 -20.04
N GLU A 27 7.04 -4.31 -20.27
CA GLU A 27 6.12 -5.39 -19.84
C GLU A 27 6.50 -5.98 -18.47
N LEU A 28 7.47 -5.38 -17.79
CA LEU A 28 7.90 -5.84 -16.49
C LEU A 28 6.81 -5.60 -15.43
N THR A 29 6.64 -6.58 -14.56
CA THR A 29 5.85 -6.37 -13.34
C THR A 29 6.59 -5.45 -12.38
N VAL A 30 5.88 -4.79 -11.45
CA VAL A 30 6.49 -3.95 -10.42
C VAL A 30 7.60 -4.68 -9.64
N PRO A 31 7.40 -5.94 -9.19
CA PRO A 31 8.47 -6.71 -8.55
C PRO A 31 9.69 -6.95 -9.43
N ALA A 32 9.48 -7.27 -10.71
CA ALA A 32 10.58 -7.51 -11.64
C ALA A 32 11.38 -6.21 -11.90
N LEU A 33 10.67 -5.08 -12.04
CA LEU A 33 11.32 -3.77 -12.20
C LEU A 33 12.19 -3.42 -10.98
N LEU A 34 11.68 -3.64 -9.75
CA LEU A 34 12.46 -3.42 -8.53
C LEU A 34 13.70 -4.33 -8.50
N ALA A 35 13.55 -5.62 -8.80
CA ALA A 35 14.67 -6.57 -8.81
C ALA A 35 15.75 -6.17 -9.81
N ASN A 36 15.37 -5.80 -11.03
CA ASN A 36 16.30 -5.32 -12.05
C ASN A 36 17.00 -4.02 -11.63
N THR A 37 16.27 -3.09 -11.01
CA THR A 37 16.85 -1.83 -10.54
C THR A 37 17.84 -2.07 -9.40
N ALA A 38 17.53 -2.96 -8.47
CA ALA A 38 18.44 -3.34 -7.39
C ALA A 38 19.70 -4.03 -7.93
N ALA A 39 19.56 -4.92 -8.93
CA ALA A 39 20.70 -5.56 -9.56
C ALA A 39 21.64 -4.57 -10.27
N LEU A 40 21.08 -3.54 -10.94
CA LEU A 40 21.87 -2.56 -11.70
C LEU A 40 22.42 -1.42 -10.83
N HIS A 41 21.71 -1.04 -9.77
CA HIS A 41 21.99 0.16 -8.99
C HIS A 41 22.03 -0.09 -7.48
N GLY A 42 22.25 -1.32 -7.04
CA GLY A 42 22.07 -1.80 -5.69
C GLY A 42 22.62 -0.92 -4.57
N SER A 43 23.82 -0.35 -4.74
CA SER A 43 24.47 0.52 -3.75
C SER A 43 24.02 1.99 -3.79
N ARG A 44 23.23 2.40 -4.81
CA ARG A 44 22.77 3.79 -4.91
C ARG A 44 21.61 4.04 -3.93
N PRO A 45 21.48 5.27 -3.42
CA PRO A 45 20.31 5.66 -2.63
C PRO A 45 19.01 5.46 -3.44
N ALA A 46 18.02 4.81 -2.82
CA ALA A 46 16.70 4.56 -3.40
C ALA A 46 15.61 5.31 -2.62
N VAL A 47 15.67 5.29 -1.29
CA VAL A 47 14.61 5.80 -0.41
C VAL A 47 15.21 6.71 0.65
N VAL A 48 14.65 7.91 0.81
CA VAL A 48 15.03 8.85 1.86
C VAL A 48 13.77 9.46 2.47
N PHE A 49 13.49 9.10 3.72
CA PHE A 49 12.47 9.74 4.56
C PHE A 49 13.16 10.40 5.75
N ARG A 50 13.34 11.72 5.66
CA ARG A 50 14.12 12.48 6.65
C ARG A 50 13.48 12.48 8.04
N GLU A 51 12.16 12.66 8.10
CA GLU A 51 11.39 12.72 9.35
C GLU A 51 11.41 11.39 10.12
N GLN A 52 11.55 10.27 9.39
CA GLN A 52 11.62 8.94 9.96
C GLN A 52 13.05 8.40 10.07
N ASN A 53 14.06 9.23 9.70
CA ASN A 53 15.47 8.85 9.65
C ASN A 53 15.74 7.58 8.84
N ILE A 54 14.98 7.38 7.75
CA ILE A 54 15.15 6.26 6.82
C ILE A 54 16.00 6.72 5.65
N ARG A 55 17.03 5.94 5.35
CA ARG A 55 17.86 6.08 4.15
C ARG A 55 18.27 4.68 3.71
N TRP A 56 17.70 4.22 2.60
CA TRP A 56 17.98 2.91 2.02
C TRP A 56 18.57 3.02 0.63
N THR A 57 19.51 2.14 0.34
CA THR A 57 19.94 1.82 -1.03
C THR A 57 18.89 0.95 -1.72
N TRP A 58 19.04 0.71 -3.02
CA TRP A 58 18.14 -0.19 -3.76
C TRP A 58 18.18 -1.62 -3.20
N ASN A 59 19.38 -2.11 -2.79
CA ASN A 59 19.50 -3.44 -2.16
C ASN A 59 18.75 -3.51 -0.82
N GLU A 60 18.93 -2.52 0.04
CA GLU A 60 18.24 -2.45 1.33
C GLU A 60 16.74 -2.33 1.15
N PHE A 61 16.29 -1.45 0.26
CA PHE A 61 14.87 -1.31 -0.04
C PHE A 61 14.26 -2.62 -0.56
N SER A 62 14.94 -3.31 -1.49
CA SER A 62 14.46 -4.61 -1.98
C SER A 62 14.38 -5.66 -0.88
N ALA A 63 15.36 -5.69 0.03
CA ALA A 63 15.37 -6.61 1.17
C ALA A 63 14.23 -6.32 2.17
N GLU A 64 13.94 -5.04 2.44
CA GLU A 64 12.80 -4.64 3.28
C GLU A 64 11.45 -5.02 2.64
N VAL A 65 11.33 -4.84 1.32
CA VAL A 65 10.16 -5.27 0.55
C VAL A 65 9.96 -6.79 0.68
N ASP A 66 11.03 -7.58 0.55
CA ASP A 66 10.96 -9.04 0.68
C ASP A 66 10.55 -9.47 2.08
N ARG A 67 11.09 -8.80 3.12
CA ARG A 67 10.74 -9.07 4.53
C ARG A 67 9.26 -8.79 4.80
N MET A 68 8.76 -7.63 4.38
CA MET A 68 7.34 -7.27 4.55
C MET A 68 6.42 -8.20 3.73
N ALA A 69 6.82 -8.54 2.50
CA ALA A 69 6.06 -9.46 1.66
C ALA A 69 5.95 -10.86 2.29
N ALA A 70 7.03 -11.36 2.87
CA ALA A 70 7.04 -12.61 3.61
C ALA A 70 6.12 -12.56 4.85
N GLY A 71 6.15 -11.44 5.60
CA GLY A 71 5.25 -11.20 6.72
C GLY A 71 3.79 -11.23 6.29
N LEU A 72 3.40 -10.46 5.28
CA LEU A 72 2.02 -10.44 4.76
C LEU A 72 1.56 -11.84 4.29
N HIS A 73 2.46 -12.61 3.65
CA HIS A 73 2.17 -13.98 3.24
C HIS A 73 1.99 -14.92 4.46
N ALA A 74 2.81 -14.77 5.49
CA ALA A 74 2.72 -15.55 6.73
C ALA A 74 1.43 -15.31 7.49
N LEU A 75 0.83 -14.10 7.39
CA LEU A 75 -0.51 -13.80 7.93
C LEU A 75 -1.65 -14.55 7.20
N GLY A 76 -1.36 -15.36 6.21
CA GLY A 76 -2.37 -16.08 5.45
C GLY A 76 -2.99 -15.27 4.31
N LEU A 77 -2.48 -14.08 4.00
CA LEU A 77 -2.91 -13.31 2.83
C LEU A 77 -2.43 -13.98 1.54
N ARG A 78 -3.27 -14.03 0.52
CA ARG A 78 -3.00 -14.71 -0.75
C ARG A 78 -3.25 -13.79 -1.94
N LYS A 79 -2.68 -14.13 -3.09
CA LYS A 79 -2.86 -13.40 -4.34
C LYS A 79 -4.32 -13.01 -4.55
N GLY A 80 -4.55 -11.72 -4.83
CA GLY A 80 -5.87 -11.13 -5.02
C GLY A 80 -6.54 -10.63 -3.73
N ASP A 81 -6.02 -10.93 -2.54
CA ASP A 81 -6.53 -10.33 -1.31
C ASP A 81 -6.21 -8.83 -1.25
N ARG A 82 -7.14 -8.06 -0.70
CA ARG A 82 -7.02 -6.60 -0.61
C ARG A 82 -6.46 -6.19 0.74
N VAL A 83 -5.43 -5.35 0.68
CA VAL A 83 -4.76 -4.75 1.84
C VAL A 83 -4.91 -3.24 1.76
N GLY A 84 -5.66 -2.66 2.68
CA GLY A 84 -5.81 -1.21 2.80
C GLY A 84 -4.56 -0.57 3.41
N ILE A 85 -4.11 0.54 2.83
CA ILE A 85 -3.14 1.44 3.45
C ILE A 85 -3.83 2.77 3.72
N TRP A 86 -3.92 3.17 4.98
CA TRP A 86 -4.60 4.38 5.41
C TRP A 86 -3.67 5.25 6.24
N SER A 87 -2.90 6.08 5.57
CA SER A 87 -1.77 6.80 6.16
C SER A 87 -1.44 8.05 5.35
N PRO A 88 -0.86 9.09 5.96
CA PRO A 88 -0.12 10.10 5.21
C PRO A 88 1.14 9.50 4.57
N ASN A 89 1.92 10.35 3.86
CA ASN A 89 3.18 9.93 3.24
C ASN A 89 4.19 9.51 4.31
N ARG A 90 4.53 8.22 4.30
CA ARG A 90 5.49 7.56 5.21
C ARG A 90 6.24 6.48 4.43
N PHE A 91 7.40 6.01 4.95
CA PHE A 91 8.13 4.93 4.28
C PHE A 91 7.32 3.63 4.23
N GLU A 92 6.48 3.38 5.25
CA GLU A 92 5.61 2.20 5.33
C GLU A 92 4.59 2.15 4.18
N TRP A 93 4.15 3.31 3.68
CA TRP A 93 3.30 3.37 2.49
C TRP A 93 4.03 2.81 1.27
N LEU A 94 5.25 3.35 1.02
CA LEU A 94 6.07 2.91 -0.11
C LEU A 94 6.40 1.42 0.01
N LEU A 95 6.78 0.98 1.21
CA LEU A 95 7.10 -0.42 1.50
C LEU A 95 5.90 -1.33 1.23
N THR A 96 4.70 -0.95 1.71
CA THR A 96 3.46 -1.70 1.47
C THR A 96 3.16 -1.85 -0.01
N GLN A 97 3.36 -0.79 -0.81
CA GLN A 97 3.11 -0.82 -2.25
C GLN A 97 3.92 -1.90 -2.96
N PHE A 98 5.21 -1.96 -2.69
CA PHE A 98 6.08 -2.94 -3.33
C PHE A 98 5.92 -4.34 -2.74
N ALA A 99 5.70 -4.45 -1.43
CA ALA A 99 5.50 -5.74 -0.76
C ALA A 99 4.21 -6.43 -1.19
N THR A 100 3.10 -5.69 -1.30
CA THR A 100 1.83 -6.24 -1.80
C THR A 100 1.96 -6.70 -3.25
N ALA A 101 2.62 -5.92 -4.11
CA ALA A 101 2.90 -6.31 -5.49
C ALA A 101 3.77 -7.58 -5.57
N ARG A 102 4.74 -7.75 -4.65
CA ARG A 102 5.67 -8.89 -4.62
C ARG A 102 4.95 -10.23 -4.44
N VAL A 103 3.88 -10.27 -3.66
CA VAL A 103 3.09 -11.49 -3.38
C VAL A 103 1.72 -11.48 -4.06
N GLY A 104 1.48 -10.55 -4.98
CA GLY A 104 0.25 -10.50 -5.78
C GLY A 104 -0.99 -10.07 -5.01
N LEU A 105 -0.84 -9.37 -3.89
CA LEU A 105 -1.93 -8.72 -3.18
C LEU A 105 -2.38 -7.45 -3.91
N VAL A 106 -3.59 -7.01 -3.65
CA VAL A 106 -4.12 -5.76 -4.17
C VAL A 106 -4.03 -4.69 -3.08
N MET A 107 -3.14 -3.72 -3.26
CA MET A 107 -3.08 -2.57 -2.37
C MET A 107 -4.24 -1.62 -2.64
N VAL A 108 -4.93 -1.22 -1.58
CA VAL A 108 -6.04 -0.26 -1.61
C VAL A 108 -5.63 1.03 -0.92
N ASN A 109 -5.46 2.08 -1.70
CA ASN A 109 -5.10 3.40 -1.19
C ASN A 109 -6.33 4.07 -0.59
N ILE A 110 -6.35 4.23 0.72
CA ILE A 110 -7.43 4.89 1.45
C ILE A 110 -7.05 6.33 1.72
N ASN A 111 -7.94 7.26 1.37
CA ASN A 111 -7.68 8.68 1.57
C ASN A 111 -7.46 8.99 3.06
N PRO A 112 -6.34 9.62 3.44
CA PRO A 112 -6.04 10.00 4.83
C PRO A 112 -7.08 10.90 5.48
N ALA A 113 -7.89 11.62 4.70
CA ALA A 113 -8.93 12.49 5.20
C ALA A 113 -10.26 11.79 5.50
N TYR A 114 -10.42 10.51 5.13
CA TYR A 114 -11.65 9.76 5.38
C TYR A 114 -11.97 9.70 6.88
N ARG A 115 -13.27 9.74 7.17
CA ARG A 115 -13.84 9.54 8.50
C ARG A 115 -14.60 8.21 8.56
N LEU A 116 -15.33 7.97 9.62
CA LEU A 116 -15.97 6.68 9.90
C LEU A 116 -16.80 6.14 8.73
N ALA A 117 -17.68 6.96 8.16
CA ALA A 117 -18.60 6.51 7.11
C ALA A 117 -17.87 6.16 5.81
N GLU A 118 -16.95 7.01 5.37
CA GLU A 118 -16.17 6.75 4.16
C GLU A 118 -15.21 5.57 4.33
N LEU A 119 -14.60 5.45 5.52
CA LEU A 119 -13.70 4.32 5.82
C LEU A 119 -14.46 2.99 5.80
N GLU A 120 -15.60 2.92 6.51
CA GLU A 120 -16.46 1.73 6.53
C GLU A 120 -16.90 1.33 5.11
N TYR A 121 -17.38 2.32 4.34
CA TYR A 121 -17.78 2.09 2.96
C TYR A 121 -16.61 1.57 2.11
N ALA A 122 -15.44 2.21 2.17
CA ALA A 122 -14.28 1.83 1.37
C ALA A 122 -13.81 0.40 1.70
N LEU A 123 -13.66 0.07 2.99
CA LEU A 123 -13.22 -1.26 3.42
C LEU A 123 -14.17 -2.36 2.98
N ASN A 124 -15.47 -2.13 3.14
CA ASN A 124 -16.49 -3.10 2.75
C ASN A 124 -16.64 -3.21 1.22
N LYS A 125 -16.64 -2.08 0.50
CA LYS A 125 -16.80 -2.05 -0.95
C LYS A 125 -15.77 -2.87 -1.68
N VAL A 126 -14.51 -2.78 -1.26
CA VAL A 126 -13.42 -3.54 -1.88
C VAL A 126 -13.17 -4.88 -1.18
N GLY A 127 -13.74 -5.10 0.01
CA GLY A 127 -13.55 -6.30 0.80
C GLY A 127 -12.12 -6.44 1.31
N CYS A 128 -11.60 -5.42 2.00
CA CYS A 128 -10.28 -5.47 2.61
C CYS A 128 -10.20 -6.59 3.66
N LYS A 129 -9.16 -7.43 3.56
CA LYS A 129 -8.82 -8.43 4.59
C LYS A 129 -7.87 -7.90 5.65
N ALA A 130 -7.04 -6.94 5.29
CA ALA A 130 -6.11 -6.28 6.18
C ALA A 130 -6.15 -4.76 5.97
N ILE A 131 -5.86 -4.01 7.02
CA ILE A 131 -5.62 -2.58 6.98
C ILE A 131 -4.33 -2.24 7.74
N ILE A 132 -3.51 -1.37 7.17
CA ILE A 132 -2.27 -0.86 7.75
C ILE A 132 -2.47 0.63 8.00
N ALA A 133 -2.30 1.08 9.23
CA ALA A 133 -2.51 2.46 9.62
C ALA A 133 -1.58 2.89 10.77
N PRO A 134 -1.16 4.18 10.84
CA PRO A 134 -0.55 4.75 12.03
C PRO A 134 -1.61 5.02 13.11
N GLU A 135 -1.17 5.37 14.31
CA GLU A 135 -2.08 5.76 15.38
C GLU A 135 -2.95 6.96 14.99
N ALA A 136 -2.31 8.02 14.48
CA ALA A 136 -2.98 9.27 14.18
C ALA A 136 -2.22 10.10 13.13
N PHE A 137 -2.91 11.06 12.53
CA PHE A 137 -2.32 12.12 11.73
C PHE A 137 -3.14 13.40 11.88
N LYS A 138 -2.51 14.48 12.30
CA LYS A 138 -3.19 15.75 12.63
C LYS A 138 -4.34 15.48 13.62
N THR A 139 -5.56 15.85 13.26
CA THR A 139 -6.77 15.63 14.05
C THR A 139 -7.42 14.26 13.84
N SER A 140 -6.92 13.44 12.92
CA SER A 140 -7.46 12.12 12.63
C SER A 140 -6.82 11.07 13.52
N ARG A 141 -7.63 10.48 14.41
CA ARG A 141 -7.26 9.37 15.30
C ARG A 141 -7.64 8.07 14.59
N TYR A 142 -6.74 7.52 13.78
CA TYR A 142 -7.04 6.40 12.89
C TYR A 142 -7.41 5.14 13.65
N LEU A 143 -6.61 4.77 14.66
CA LEU A 143 -6.90 3.56 15.44
C LEU A 143 -8.17 3.69 16.27
N ASP A 144 -8.49 4.88 16.80
CA ASP A 144 -9.75 5.13 17.52
C ASP A 144 -10.97 4.97 16.58
N MET A 145 -10.85 5.42 15.33
CA MET A 145 -11.89 5.23 14.31
C MET A 145 -12.05 3.75 13.94
N LEU A 146 -10.95 3.01 13.81
CA LEU A 146 -11.00 1.56 13.58
C LEU A 146 -11.64 0.84 14.76
N ALA A 147 -11.28 1.19 15.99
CA ALA A 147 -11.91 0.63 17.20
C ALA A 147 -13.41 0.98 17.31
N THR A 148 -13.83 2.15 16.80
CA THR A 148 -15.25 2.52 16.72
C THR A 148 -16.02 1.69 15.68
N LEU A 149 -15.39 1.36 14.55
CA LEU A 149 -15.99 0.51 13.51
C LEU A 149 -15.94 -0.98 13.86
N ALA A 150 -14.95 -1.38 14.64
CA ALA A 150 -14.72 -2.76 15.05
C ALA A 150 -14.41 -2.83 16.56
N PRO A 151 -15.40 -2.60 17.44
CA PRO A 151 -15.20 -2.67 18.89
C PRO A 151 -14.75 -4.05 19.37
N GLU A 152 -14.95 -5.07 18.55
CA GLU A 152 -14.49 -6.44 18.78
C GLU A 152 -12.95 -6.55 18.84
N LEU A 153 -12.22 -5.58 18.27
CA LEU A 153 -10.75 -5.51 18.36
C LEU A 153 -10.22 -5.55 19.78
N ALA A 154 -10.95 -4.94 20.74
CA ALA A 154 -10.53 -4.91 22.14
C ALA A 154 -10.36 -6.30 22.78
N LYS A 155 -10.97 -7.33 22.20
CA LYS A 155 -10.97 -8.71 22.72
C LYS A 155 -10.50 -9.75 21.69
N ALA A 156 -10.25 -9.34 20.46
CA ALA A 156 -9.81 -10.25 19.41
C ALA A 156 -8.31 -10.50 19.53
N GLU A 157 -7.90 -11.73 19.26
CA GLU A 157 -6.51 -12.01 18.95
C GLU A 157 -6.19 -11.48 17.54
N PRO A 158 -4.96 -11.00 17.29
CA PRO A 158 -4.56 -10.57 15.95
C PRO A 158 -4.83 -11.64 14.88
N GLY A 159 -5.55 -11.26 13.82
CA GLY A 159 -5.97 -12.17 12.75
C GLY A 159 -7.28 -12.92 12.98
N ALA A 160 -7.82 -12.90 14.20
CA ALA A 160 -9.10 -13.51 14.54
C ALA A 160 -10.26 -12.51 14.62
N LEU A 161 -10.09 -11.30 14.09
CA LEU A 161 -11.14 -10.29 14.09
C LEU A 161 -12.38 -10.78 13.34
N ASN A 162 -13.54 -10.62 13.97
CA ASN A 162 -14.84 -10.89 13.40
C ASN A 162 -15.79 -9.73 13.74
N ALA A 163 -15.60 -8.61 13.06
CA ALA A 163 -16.34 -7.38 13.33
C ALA A 163 -17.65 -7.33 12.54
N ALA A 164 -18.74 -6.99 13.22
CA ALA A 164 -20.08 -6.93 12.60
C ALA A 164 -20.13 -5.90 11.45
N ARG A 165 -19.49 -4.74 11.61
CA ARG A 165 -19.48 -3.67 10.60
C ARG A 165 -18.42 -3.88 9.53
N LEU A 166 -17.38 -4.67 9.77
CA LEU A 166 -16.27 -4.94 8.85
C LEU A 166 -16.07 -6.45 8.67
N PRO A 167 -17.06 -7.18 8.11
CA PRO A 167 -17.13 -8.65 8.18
C PRO A 167 -16.00 -9.37 7.44
N LEU A 168 -15.28 -8.72 6.53
CA LEU A 168 -14.16 -9.31 5.80
C LEU A 168 -12.79 -8.93 6.38
N LEU A 169 -12.72 -7.90 7.23
CA LEU A 169 -11.47 -7.47 7.86
C LEU A 169 -11.03 -8.52 8.90
N ARG A 170 -9.78 -8.95 8.82
CA ARG A 170 -9.17 -9.91 9.74
C ARG A 170 -7.96 -9.33 10.46
N TRP A 171 -7.20 -8.47 9.78
CA TRP A 171 -5.96 -7.94 10.28
C TRP A 171 -6.02 -6.42 10.35
N VAL A 172 -5.74 -5.88 11.51
CA VAL A 172 -5.40 -4.47 11.72
C VAL A 172 -3.93 -4.42 12.11
N ILE A 173 -3.14 -3.72 11.31
CA ILE A 173 -1.69 -3.61 11.48
C ILE A 173 -1.37 -2.18 11.82
N ARG A 174 -0.86 -1.94 13.01
CA ARG A 174 -0.37 -0.65 13.47
C ARG A 174 1.04 -0.42 12.93
N MET A 175 1.33 0.79 12.45
CA MET A 175 2.66 1.13 11.91
C MET A 175 3.72 1.34 13.01
N GLU A 176 3.30 1.79 14.18
CA GLU A 176 4.20 1.99 15.32
C GLU A 176 4.37 0.68 16.11
N ASP A 177 5.58 0.45 16.61
CA ASP A 177 5.90 -0.70 17.48
C ASP A 177 5.38 -0.46 18.91
N VAL A 178 4.05 -0.43 19.04
CA VAL A 178 3.34 -0.25 20.31
C VAL A 178 2.24 -1.30 20.42
N PRO A 179 2.34 -2.24 21.36
CA PRO A 179 1.31 -3.26 21.55
C PRO A 179 -0.09 -2.65 21.72
N THR A 180 -1.02 -3.09 20.90
CA THR A 180 -2.40 -2.58 20.87
C THR A 180 -3.36 -3.77 20.77
N PRO A 181 -4.39 -3.83 21.62
CA PRO A 181 -5.32 -4.97 21.63
C PRO A 181 -5.90 -5.27 20.24
N GLY A 182 -5.85 -6.54 19.82
CA GLY A 182 -6.38 -7.01 18.53
C GLY A 182 -5.58 -6.62 17.30
N MET A 183 -4.47 -5.89 17.44
CA MET A 183 -3.66 -5.40 16.33
C MET A 183 -2.28 -6.04 16.31
N LEU A 184 -1.71 -6.16 15.10
CA LEU A 184 -0.29 -6.42 14.92
C LEU A 184 0.50 -5.10 14.91
N THR A 185 1.79 -5.17 15.25
CA THR A 185 2.78 -4.09 15.13
C THR A 185 3.93 -4.56 14.26
#